data_b354ff888695682abe462b29d2c8bf67
#
_entry.id   b354ff888695682abe462b29d2c8bf67
#
_cell.length_a   1.000
_cell.length_b   1.000
_cell.length_c   1.000
_cell.angle_alpha   90.00
_cell.angle_beta   90.00
_cell.angle_gamma   90.00
#
_symmetry.space_group_name_H-M   'P 1'
#
loop_
_entity.id
_entity.type
_entity.pdbx_description
1 polymer ?
#
loop_
_entity_poly.entity_id
_entity_poly.type
_entity_poly.pdbx_seq_one_letter_code
_entity_poly.pdbx_strand_id
1 'polypeptide(L)'
;KPGFDIIGDVHGHAALLEKLLRKLGYVKYGKTWGHPDGRIAVFTGDLINRGPEQVETVKLVRRMVRHETAYCVAGNHEYAALCRFCGIGHVHGTDSRITFFDSAVKDPKTLQKLMKWIRTLPLWLNLGEIRVVHACWDPDAIQSILDACVREGALPTLGLYEDVLRSSGEESDAGQSLIAALDQTLKGPEVWLPKTLSYKNAEGKAVTRVRVKWWDRGITTYEAAVISDPSRSFPLEDLRENPFVFKPTVPTFIGHYSLSDTGNFAPLDTAVACVDYGAGKGGPLTAYRWNRGDRLPLDKKRFTVVYP
;
A
#
# COMPACT_ATOMS: atom_id res chain seq x y z
N LYS A 1 -2.75 -3.34 24.29
CA LYS A 1 -2.57 -2.08 23.56
C LYS A 1 -3.94 -1.49 23.26
N PRO A 2 -4.14 -0.17 23.31
CA PRO A 2 -5.47 0.45 23.19
C PRO A 2 -6.02 0.46 21.77
N GLY A 3 -5.21 0.13 20.76
CA GLY A 3 -5.62 0.06 19.36
C GLY A 3 -4.52 0.47 18.39
N PHE A 4 -4.94 0.72 17.15
CA PHE A 4 -4.06 1.03 16.03
C PHE A 4 -4.48 2.35 15.38
N ASP A 5 -3.51 3.08 14.83
CA ASP A 5 -3.74 4.19 13.92
C ASP A 5 -3.12 3.81 12.56
N ILE A 6 -3.98 3.50 11.58
CA ILE A 6 -3.56 3.00 10.27
C ILE A 6 -3.32 4.21 9.37
N ILE A 7 -2.09 4.38 8.89
CA ILE A 7 -1.60 5.56 8.17
C ILE A 7 -1.39 5.19 6.70
N GLY A 8 -1.90 6.03 5.80
CA GLY A 8 -1.80 5.86 4.36
C GLY A 8 -0.42 6.18 3.79
N ASP A 9 -0.35 6.12 2.48
CA ASP A 9 0.87 6.27 1.67
C ASP A 9 1.52 7.64 1.91
N VAL A 10 2.76 7.63 2.41
CA VAL A 10 3.46 8.86 2.83
C VAL A 10 4.26 9.49 1.70
N HIS A 11 4.81 8.65 0.81
CA HIS A 11 5.54 9.09 -0.37
C HIS A 11 6.56 10.22 -0.13
N GLY A 12 7.45 10.05 0.85
CA GLY A 12 8.53 11.00 1.08
C GLY A 12 8.12 12.36 1.65
N HIS A 13 6.99 12.44 2.35
CA HIS A 13 6.51 13.65 3.02
C HIS A 13 6.66 13.54 4.55
N ALA A 14 7.90 13.53 5.06
CA ALA A 14 8.19 13.36 6.48
C ALA A 14 7.57 14.44 7.37
N ALA A 15 7.62 15.70 6.95
CA ALA A 15 7.02 16.82 7.69
C ALA A 15 5.50 16.65 7.82
N LEU A 16 4.83 16.23 6.75
CA LEU A 16 3.39 15.95 6.75
C LEU A 16 3.05 14.77 7.67
N LEU A 17 3.88 13.72 7.65
CA LEU A 17 3.75 12.59 8.58
C LEU A 17 3.91 13.03 10.03
N GLU A 18 4.88 13.85 10.35
CA GLU A 18 5.04 14.40 11.71
C GLU A 18 3.81 15.22 12.15
N LYS A 19 3.22 16.01 11.21
CA LYS A 19 1.98 16.76 11.46
C LYS A 19 0.81 15.82 11.79
N LEU A 20 0.67 14.70 11.03
CA LEU A 20 -0.36 13.69 11.28
C LEU A 20 -0.14 12.98 12.62
N LEU A 21 1.09 12.56 12.92
CA LEU A 21 1.43 11.90 14.19
C LEU A 21 1.07 12.78 15.39
N ARG A 22 1.39 14.09 15.36
CA ARG A 22 0.98 15.04 16.42
C ARG A 22 -0.54 15.11 16.55
N LYS A 23 -1.24 15.20 15.43
CA LYS A 23 -2.72 15.26 15.43
C LYS A 23 -3.36 13.99 16.00
N LEU A 24 -2.72 12.84 15.80
CA LEU A 24 -3.13 11.56 16.37
C LEU A 24 -2.78 11.41 17.86
N GLY A 25 -1.99 12.33 18.44
CA GLY A 25 -1.57 12.29 19.84
C GLY A 25 -0.24 11.60 20.09
N TYR A 26 0.51 11.26 19.03
CA TYR A 26 1.88 10.78 19.20
C TYR A 26 2.80 11.91 19.64
N VAL A 27 3.75 11.59 20.49
CA VAL A 27 4.77 12.51 20.98
C VAL A 27 6.17 12.01 20.61
N LYS A 28 7.10 12.93 20.55
CA LYS A 28 8.49 12.61 20.17
C LYS A 28 9.30 12.24 21.40
N TYR A 29 9.85 11.03 21.40
CA TYR A 29 10.79 10.55 22.42
C TYR A 29 12.18 10.43 21.79
N GLY A 30 13.04 11.42 22.05
CA GLY A 30 14.35 11.49 21.39
C GLY A 30 14.24 11.57 19.87
N LYS A 31 14.63 10.51 19.17
CA LYS A 31 14.60 10.42 17.69
C LYS A 31 13.43 9.57 17.14
N THR A 32 12.53 9.09 17.98
CA THR A 32 11.36 8.29 17.59
C THR A 32 10.05 8.93 18.02
N TRP A 33 8.93 8.41 17.54
CA TRP A 33 7.57 8.79 17.90
C TRP A 33 6.89 7.63 18.60
N GLY A 34 6.06 7.93 19.61
CA GLY A 34 5.24 6.94 20.30
C GLY A 34 3.99 7.59 20.84
N HIS A 35 2.95 6.80 21.03
CA HIS A 35 1.71 7.28 21.63
C HIS A 35 1.75 7.08 23.15
N PRO A 36 1.43 8.11 23.99
CA PRO A 36 1.47 7.98 25.46
C PRO A 36 0.64 6.81 25.99
N ASP A 37 -0.53 6.58 25.38
CA ASP A 37 -1.42 5.47 25.75
C ASP A 37 -0.98 4.12 25.15
N GLY A 38 0.17 4.02 24.47
CA GLY A 38 0.66 2.78 23.88
C GLY A 38 -0.07 2.34 22.61
N ARG A 39 -0.76 3.24 21.87
CA ARG A 39 -1.29 2.96 20.54
C ARG A 39 -0.15 2.68 19.56
N ILE A 40 -0.42 1.89 18.54
CA ILE A 40 0.56 1.53 17.51
C ILE A 40 0.15 2.14 16.17
N ALA A 41 1.07 2.84 15.53
CA ALA A 41 0.90 3.26 14.15
C ALA A 41 1.08 2.05 13.21
N VAL A 42 0.29 1.96 12.13
CA VAL A 42 0.44 0.90 11.12
C VAL A 42 0.46 1.55 9.74
N PHE A 43 1.60 1.47 9.06
CA PHE A 43 1.76 2.06 7.73
C PHE A 43 1.38 1.08 6.63
N THR A 44 0.61 1.54 5.65
CA THR A 44 0.15 0.73 4.51
C THR A 44 1.19 0.54 3.41
N GLY A 45 2.43 1.02 3.58
CA GLY A 45 3.49 0.99 2.57
C GLY A 45 3.64 2.32 1.83
N ASP A 46 4.35 2.29 0.72
CA ASP A 46 4.63 3.45 -0.13
C ASP A 46 5.19 4.66 0.62
N LEU A 47 6.29 4.41 1.34
CA LEU A 47 7.01 5.45 2.09
C LEU A 47 7.88 6.34 1.20
N ILE A 48 8.28 5.81 0.03
CA ILE A 48 9.27 6.41 -0.88
C ILE A 48 8.65 6.92 -2.17
N ASN A 49 9.47 7.59 -2.95
CA ASN A 49 9.16 8.25 -4.22
C ASN A 49 8.23 9.46 -4.07
N ARG A 50 8.17 10.30 -5.10
CA ARG A 50 7.35 11.50 -5.26
C ARG A 50 7.76 12.69 -4.39
N GLY A 51 7.67 12.60 -3.07
CA GLY A 51 7.98 13.70 -2.16
C GLY A 51 9.48 13.96 -1.95
N PRO A 52 9.82 15.11 -1.37
CA PRO A 52 11.21 15.55 -1.26
C PRO A 52 12.00 14.92 -0.08
N GLU A 53 11.30 14.38 0.95
CA GLU A 53 11.90 13.96 2.22
C GLU A 53 11.90 12.42 2.38
N GLN A 54 12.30 11.71 1.31
CA GLN A 54 12.16 10.25 1.23
C GLN A 54 13.02 9.52 2.27
N VAL A 55 14.28 9.92 2.41
CA VAL A 55 15.22 9.32 3.39
C VAL A 55 14.75 9.56 4.81
N GLU A 56 14.26 10.76 5.09
CA GLU A 56 13.76 11.18 6.39
C GLU A 56 12.51 10.39 6.75
N THR A 57 11.59 10.20 5.79
CA THR A 57 10.38 9.38 5.94
C THR A 57 10.75 7.95 6.31
N VAL A 58 11.61 7.30 5.52
CA VAL A 58 12.03 5.92 5.81
C VAL A 58 12.76 5.81 7.15
N LYS A 59 13.64 6.78 7.47
CA LYS A 59 14.35 6.81 8.76
C LYS A 59 13.39 6.99 9.94
N LEU A 60 12.34 7.81 9.79
CA LEU A 60 11.33 8.03 10.81
C LEU A 60 10.54 6.74 11.06
N VAL A 61 9.92 6.16 10.03
CA VAL A 61 9.12 4.94 10.15
C VAL A 61 9.97 3.77 10.66
N ARG A 62 11.17 3.59 10.11
CA ARG A 62 12.11 2.55 10.59
C ARG A 62 12.41 2.69 12.08
N ARG A 63 12.60 3.90 12.60
CA ARG A 63 12.82 4.11 14.04
C ARG A 63 11.60 3.73 14.85
N MET A 64 10.39 4.12 14.42
CA MET A 64 9.16 3.74 15.09
C MET A 64 8.99 2.21 15.12
N VAL A 65 9.23 1.54 14.01
CA VAL A 65 9.15 0.06 13.92
C VAL A 65 10.18 -0.60 14.87
N ARG A 66 11.41 -0.12 14.89
CA ARG A 66 12.47 -0.65 15.79
C ARG A 66 12.20 -0.44 17.27
N HIS A 67 11.42 0.57 17.61
CA HIS A 67 11.00 0.85 18.99
C HIS A 67 9.61 0.28 19.31
N GLU A 68 9.09 -0.57 18.45
CA GLU A 68 7.79 -1.23 18.60
C GLU A 68 6.60 -0.27 18.80
N THR A 69 6.74 0.96 18.30
CA THR A 69 5.69 1.98 18.29
C THR A 69 4.94 2.03 16.96
N ALA A 70 5.41 1.29 15.97
CA ALA A 70 4.74 1.13 14.68
C ALA A 70 4.97 -0.25 14.07
N TYR A 71 4.08 -0.61 13.12
CA TYR A 71 4.25 -1.63 12.09
C TYR A 71 4.22 -0.99 10.71
N CYS A 72 4.77 -1.67 9.72
CA CYS A 72 4.75 -1.20 8.33
C CYS A 72 4.71 -2.39 7.40
N VAL A 73 3.80 -2.40 6.42
CA VAL A 73 3.84 -3.35 5.31
C VAL A 73 4.60 -2.76 4.13
N ALA A 74 5.05 -3.60 3.21
CA ALA A 74 5.64 -3.16 1.96
C ALA A 74 4.58 -2.65 0.99
N GLY A 75 4.87 -1.56 0.28
CA GLY A 75 4.10 -1.10 -0.87
C GLY A 75 4.76 -1.45 -2.20
N ASN A 76 4.06 -1.19 -3.30
CA ASN A 76 4.59 -1.47 -4.64
C ASN A 76 5.82 -0.59 -4.98
N HIS A 77 5.95 0.58 -4.37
CA HIS A 77 7.13 1.43 -4.53
C HIS A 77 8.36 0.86 -3.82
N GLU A 78 8.22 0.28 -2.62
CA GLU A 78 9.29 -0.46 -1.94
C GLU A 78 9.73 -1.67 -2.75
N TYR A 79 8.77 -2.44 -3.31
CA TYR A 79 9.07 -3.58 -4.18
C TYR A 79 9.84 -3.16 -5.43
N ALA A 80 9.38 -2.12 -6.12
CA ALA A 80 10.07 -1.59 -7.29
C ALA A 80 11.50 -1.14 -6.99
N ALA A 81 11.70 -0.46 -5.85
CA ALA A 81 13.02 -0.06 -5.40
C ALA A 81 13.92 -1.27 -5.10
N LEU A 82 13.38 -2.32 -4.49
CA LEU A 82 14.12 -3.55 -4.22
C LEU A 82 14.53 -4.24 -5.53
N CYS A 83 13.62 -4.40 -6.48
CA CYS A 83 13.93 -4.98 -7.79
C CYS A 83 15.04 -4.22 -8.49
N ARG A 84 14.98 -2.89 -8.55
CA ARG A 84 16.03 -2.05 -9.11
C ARG A 84 17.36 -2.22 -8.36
N PHE A 85 17.34 -2.26 -7.04
CA PHE A 85 18.55 -2.43 -6.21
C PHE A 85 19.20 -3.79 -6.41
N CYS A 86 18.40 -4.82 -6.60
CA CYS A 86 18.84 -6.21 -6.75
C CYS A 86 19.07 -6.62 -8.22
N GLY A 87 18.77 -5.76 -9.21
CA GLY A 87 18.92 -6.07 -10.63
C GLY A 87 17.91 -7.09 -11.15
N ILE A 88 16.70 -7.14 -10.55
CA ILE A 88 15.59 -7.97 -11.03
C ILE A 88 14.87 -7.21 -12.13
N GLY A 89 14.80 -7.80 -13.35
CA GLY A 89 14.30 -7.12 -14.56
C GLY A 89 12.78 -6.94 -14.63
N HIS A 90 12.03 -7.56 -13.75
CA HIS A 90 10.61 -7.87 -13.92
C HIS A 90 9.64 -6.79 -13.43
N VAL A 91 10.03 -5.58 -13.23
CA VAL A 91 9.11 -4.57 -12.68
C VAL A 91 8.20 -3.98 -13.76
N HIS A 92 7.11 -4.68 -14.11
CA HIS A 92 6.07 -4.12 -14.98
C HIS A 92 5.37 -2.94 -14.30
N GLY A 93 5.33 -1.79 -15.00
CA GLY A 93 4.58 -0.61 -14.58
C GLY A 93 5.24 0.20 -13.48
N THR A 94 6.53 0.00 -13.22
CA THR A 94 7.28 0.95 -12.41
C THR A 94 7.42 2.23 -13.20
N ASP A 95 6.80 3.21 -12.66
CA ASP A 95 6.97 4.58 -12.99
C ASP A 95 8.47 4.88 -13.15
N SER A 96 8.85 5.49 -14.28
CA SER A 96 10.18 6.06 -14.51
C SER A 96 10.61 7.06 -13.40
N ARG A 97 9.73 7.32 -12.46
CA ARG A 97 9.82 8.20 -11.30
C ARG A 97 10.27 7.50 -10.02
N ILE A 98 11.07 6.41 -10.08
CA ILE A 98 11.77 5.93 -8.88
C ILE A 98 12.86 6.95 -8.55
N THR A 99 12.44 8.04 -7.91
CA THR A 99 13.31 9.15 -7.53
C THR A 99 14.11 8.86 -6.26
N PHE A 100 13.79 7.75 -5.57
CA PHE A 100 14.46 7.37 -4.33
C PHE A 100 15.98 7.17 -4.50
N PHE A 101 16.40 6.57 -5.61
CA PHE A 101 17.83 6.37 -5.89
C PHE A 101 18.53 7.65 -6.40
N ASP A 102 17.81 8.46 -7.18
CA ASP A 102 18.40 9.60 -7.87
C ASP A 102 18.47 10.84 -6.96
N SER A 103 17.48 11.01 -6.09
CA SER A 103 17.37 12.22 -5.25
C SER A 103 17.67 11.99 -3.78
N ALA A 104 17.43 10.79 -3.28
CA ALA A 104 17.38 10.57 -1.84
C ALA A 104 18.72 10.15 -1.23
N VAL A 105 19.61 9.51 -1.98
CA VAL A 105 20.77 8.88 -1.36
C VAL A 105 22.07 9.27 -2.06
N LYS A 106 22.62 10.39 -1.66
CA LYS A 106 24.00 10.79 -1.99
C LYS A 106 25.06 9.91 -1.30
N ASP A 107 24.66 9.11 -0.29
CA ASP A 107 25.54 8.21 0.45
C ASP A 107 25.15 6.74 0.23
N PRO A 108 25.99 5.96 -0.49
CA PRO A 108 25.76 4.53 -0.76
C PRO A 108 25.58 3.68 0.51
N LYS A 109 26.24 4.04 1.62
CA LYS A 109 26.10 3.32 2.90
C LYS A 109 24.70 3.51 3.51
N THR A 110 24.15 4.69 3.38
CA THR A 110 22.78 4.97 3.83
C THR A 110 21.79 4.22 2.95
N LEU A 111 21.94 4.25 1.63
CA LEU A 111 21.11 3.47 0.72
C LEU A 111 21.09 1.99 1.12
N GLN A 112 22.25 1.38 1.26
CA GLN A 112 22.35 -0.03 1.61
C GLN A 112 21.65 -0.35 2.94
N LYS A 113 21.78 0.53 3.96
CA LYS A 113 21.09 0.36 5.25
C LYS A 113 19.56 0.45 5.12
N LEU A 114 19.07 1.35 4.28
CA LEU A 114 17.63 1.52 4.06
C LEU A 114 17.07 0.35 3.25
N MET A 115 17.75 -0.07 2.20
CA MET A 115 17.35 -1.24 1.40
C MET A 115 17.36 -2.53 2.22
N LYS A 116 18.35 -2.75 3.09
CA LYS A 116 18.36 -3.88 4.05
C LYS A 116 17.14 -3.86 4.96
N TRP A 117 16.66 -2.70 5.39
CA TRP A 117 15.45 -2.61 6.19
C TRP A 117 14.19 -2.82 5.35
N ILE A 118 14.11 -2.24 4.15
CA ILE A 118 12.98 -2.45 3.22
C ILE A 118 12.77 -3.95 2.94
N ARG A 119 13.83 -4.73 2.78
CA ARG A 119 13.77 -6.20 2.64
C ARG A 119 13.08 -6.89 3.82
N THR A 120 13.07 -6.28 5.01
CA THR A 120 12.42 -6.87 6.21
C THR A 120 10.95 -6.54 6.34
N LEU A 121 10.39 -5.71 5.45
CA LEU A 121 8.98 -5.35 5.50
C LEU A 121 8.11 -6.54 5.12
N PRO A 122 7.11 -6.90 5.95
CA PRO A 122 6.12 -7.91 5.61
C PRO A 122 5.23 -7.43 4.46
N LEU A 123 4.70 -8.37 3.69
CA LEU A 123 3.79 -8.07 2.58
C LEU A 123 2.38 -7.70 3.07
N TRP A 124 1.99 -8.23 4.22
CA TRP A 124 0.72 -7.93 4.92
C TRP A 124 0.86 -8.15 6.42
N LEU A 125 -0.15 -7.70 7.16
CA LEU A 125 -0.28 -7.95 8.61
C LEU A 125 -1.68 -8.46 8.92
N ASN A 126 -1.74 -9.55 9.69
CA ASN A 126 -2.95 -9.98 10.37
C ASN A 126 -2.75 -9.74 11.87
N LEU A 127 -3.42 -8.72 12.40
CA LEU A 127 -3.29 -8.29 13.80
C LEU A 127 -4.43 -8.82 14.68
N GLY A 128 -5.13 -9.86 14.21
CA GLY A 128 -6.26 -10.47 14.88
C GLY A 128 -7.56 -9.71 14.62
N GLU A 129 -7.72 -8.55 15.21
CA GLU A 129 -8.93 -7.73 15.07
C GLU A 129 -8.97 -6.97 13.72
N ILE A 130 -7.84 -6.76 13.08
CA ILE A 130 -7.71 -6.05 11.80
C ILE A 130 -6.67 -6.70 10.88
N ARG A 131 -6.82 -6.44 9.60
CA ARG A 131 -5.87 -6.80 8.54
C ARG A 131 -5.35 -5.53 7.86
N VAL A 132 -4.07 -5.54 7.50
CA VAL A 132 -3.46 -4.44 6.75
C VAL A 132 -2.66 -5.03 5.61
N VAL A 133 -2.91 -4.55 4.41
CA VAL A 133 -2.20 -4.91 3.18
C VAL A 133 -2.09 -3.66 2.31
N HIS A 134 -1.12 -3.63 1.39
CA HIS A 134 -0.95 -2.41 0.60
C HIS A 134 -2.13 -2.16 -0.35
N ALA A 135 -2.59 -3.15 -1.14
CA ALA A 135 -3.66 -2.95 -2.12
C ALA A 135 -4.82 -3.94 -2.03
N CYS A 136 -4.57 -5.25 -2.01
CA CYS A 136 -5.63 -6.25 -2.03
C CYS A 136 -5.35 -7.40 -1.07
N TRP A 137 -6.33 -7.70 -0.22
CA TRP A 137 -6.31 -8.92 0.60
C TRP A 137 -6.94 -10.06 -0.20
N ASP A 138 -6.12 -10.70 -1.01
CA ASP A 138 -6.52 -11.86 -1.80
C ASP A 138 -6.07 -13.16 -1.09
N PRO A 139 -7.00 -13.98 -0.58
CA PRO A 139 -6.64 -15.22 0.12
C PRO A 139 -5.84 -16.20 -0.74
N ASP A 140 -6.16 -16.29 -2.04
CA ASP A 140 -5.50 -17.24 -2.94
C ASP A 140 -4.08 -16.76 -3.29
N ALA A 141 -3.91 -15.47 -3.56
CA ALA A 141 -2.61 -14.87 -3.78
C ALA A 141 -1.74 -14.96 -2.52
N ILE A 142 -2.31 -14.68 -1.34
CA ILE A 142 -1.64 -14.83 -0.04
C ILE A 142 -1.20 -16.28 0.17
N GLN A 143 -2.07 -17.26 -0.10
CA GLN A 143 -1.73 -18.67 0.05
C GLN A 143 -0.62 -19.09 -0.91
N SER A 144 -0.67 -18.66 -2.17
CA SER A 144 0.38 -18.94 -3.15
C SER A 144 1.75 -18.38 -2.71
N ILE A 145 1.79 -17.19 -2.13
CA ILE A 145 3.02 -16.61 -1.57
C ILE A 145 3.48 -17.39 -0.34
N LEU A 146 2.57 -17.81 0.54
CA LEU A 146 2.89 -18.61 1.71
C LEU A 146 3.50 -19.95 1.30
N ASP A 147 2.89 -20.66 0.38
CA ASP A 147 3.35 -21.96 -0.11
C ASP A 147 4.75 -21.88 -0.73
N ALA A 148 5.02 -20.80 -1.45
CA ALA A 148 6.32 -20.59 -2.09
C ALA A 148 7.42 -20.10 -1.12
N CYS A 149 7.05 -19.23 -0.15
CA CYS A 149 8.01 -18.45 0.63
C CYS A 149 8.20 -18.95 2.06
N VAL A 150 7.24 -19.71 2.64
CA VAL A 150 7.25 -19.94 4.10
C VAL A 150 7.72 -21.34 4.46
N ARG A 151 8.86 -21.37 5.16
CA ARG A 151 9.17 -22.45 6.09
C ARG A 151 8.51 -22.08 7.41
N GLU A 152 7.74 -22.99 7.98
CA GLU A 152 6.89 -22.85 9.18
C GLU A 152 7.05 -21.55 10.02
N GLY A 153 5.99 -20.74 10.08
CA GLY A 153 5.82 -19.67 11.06
C GLY A 153 6.40 -18.30 10.77
N ALA A 154 7.11 -18.11 9.66
CA ALA A 154 7.65 -16.79 9.28
C ALA A 154 6.63 -15.97 8.47
N LEU A 155 6.48 -14.66 8.77
CA LEU A 155 5.75 -13.74 7.90
C LEU A 155 6.53 -13.56 6.59
N PRO A 156 5.87 -13.66 5.42
CA PRO A 156 6.52 -13.36 4.14
C PRO A 156 6.96 -11.89 4.11
N THR A 157 8.27 -11.70 4.04
CA THR A 157 8.87 -10.39 3.86
C THR A 157 9.21 -10.17 2.38
N LEU A 158 9.39 -8.91 2.03
CA LEU A 158 9.79 -8.52 0.69
C LEU A 158 11.12 -9.17 0.27
N GLY A 159 12.06 -9.33 1.20
CA GLY A 159 13.33 -9.98 0.96
C GLY A 159 13.23 -11.48 0.78
N LEU A 160 12.39 -12.15 1.57
CA LEU A 160 12.17 -13.58 1.41
C LEU A 160 11.50 -13.89 0.06
N TYR A 161 10.51 -13.07 -0.32
CA TYR A 161 9.90 -13.15 -1.64
C TYR A 161 10.94 -12.98 -2.77
N GLU A 162 11.81 -11.98 -2.66
CA GLU A 162 12.86 -11.72 -3.65
C GLU A 162 13.86 -12.90 -3.75
N ASP A 163 14.26 -13.48 -2.63
CA ASP A 163 15.14 -14.64 -2.59
C ASP A 163 14.50 -15.88 -3.28
N VAL A 164 13.19 -16.12 -3.04
CA VAL A 164 12.45 -17.21 -3.68
C VAL A 164 12.28 -16.97 -5.17
N LEU A 165 11.92 -15.75 -5.58
CA LEU A 165 11.77 -15.40 -6.99
C LEU A 165 13.07 -15.62 -7.77
N ARG A 166 14.22 -15.24 -7.21
CA ARG A 166 15.54 -15.50 -7.81
C ARG A 166 15.83 -16.99 -7.96
N SER A 167 15.50 -17.80 -6.96
CA SER A 167 15.74 -19.24 -6.99
C SER A 167 14.82 -19.98 -7.95
N SER A 168 13.58 -19.53 -8.09
CA SER A 168 12.58 -20.11 -9.02
C SER A 168 12.82 -19.72 -10.48
N GLY A 169 13.50 -18.58 -10.73
CA GLY A 169 13.63 -17.97 -12.06
C GLY A 169 12.40 -17.17 -12.46
N GLU A 170 12.60 -15.90 -12.82
CA GLU A 170 11.50 -14.96 -13.14
C GLU A 170 10.63 -15.43 -14.33
N GLU A 171 11.23 -16.11 -15.30
CA GLU A 171 10.56 -16.56 -16.53
C GLU A 171 9.91 -17.95 -16.39
N SER A 172 10.15 -18.66 -15.29
CA SER A 172 9.52 -19.95 -15.02
C SER A 172 8.03 -19.78 -14.67
N ASP A 173 7.22 -20.82 -14.89
CA ASP A 173 5.79 -20.82 -14.51
C ASP A 173 5.61 -20.52 -13.03
N ALA A 174 6.48 -21.06 -12.17
CA ALA A 174 6.46 -20.80 -10.74
C ALA A 174 6.79 -19.32 -10.42
N GLY A 175 7.82 -18.77 -11.09
CA GLY A 175 8.19 -17.35 -10.95
C GLY A 175 7.08 -16.43 -11.42
N GLN A 176 6.47 -16.70 -12.58
CA GLN A 176 5.35 -15.90 -13.09
C GLN A 176 4.11 -15.97 -12.18
N SER A 177 3.79 -17.14 -11.64
CA SER A 177 2.70 -17.29 -10.67
C SER A 177 2.97 -16.50 -9.39
N LEU A 178 4.19 -16.52 -8.90
CA LEU A 178 4.59 -15.76 -7.71
C LEU A 178 4.55 -14.25 -7.95
N ILE A 179 4.96 -13.78 -9.13
CA ILE A 179 4.87 -12.39 -9.55
C ILE A 179 3.41 -11.94 -9.62
N ALA A 180 2.54 -12.75 -10.24
CA ALA A 180 1.11 -12.44 -10.32
C ALA A 180 0.47 -12.33 -8.93
N ALA A 181 0.79 -13.24 -8.00
CA ALA A 181 0.30 -13.20 -6.63
C ALA A 181 0.77 -11.95 -5.87
N LEU A 182 2.03 -11.52 -6.06
CA LEU A 182 2.53 -10.29 -5.46
C LEU A 182 1.89 -9.05 -6.08
N ASP A 183 1.74 -9.01 -7.39
CA ASP A 183 1.08 -7.90 -8.09
C ASP A 183 -0.37 -7.75 -7.61
N GLN A 184 -1.08 -8.86 -7.42
CA GLN A 184 -2.41 -8.87 -6.83
C GLN A 184 -2.42 -8.26 -5.41
N THR A 185 -1.43 -8.60 -4.59
CA THR A 185 -1.31 -8.12 -3.21
C THR A 185 -0.92 -6.63 -3.13
N LEU A 186 0.04 -6.20 -3.96
CA LEU A 186 0.62 -4.86 -3.91
C LEU A 186 0.00 -3.83 -4.86
N LYS A 187 -0.72 -4.27 -5.90
CA LYS A 187 -1.35 -3.37 -6.88
C LYS A 187 -2.86 -3.59 -6.97
N GLY A 188 -3.35 -4.75 -6.49
CA GLY A 188 -4.74 -5.16 -6.62
C GLY A 188 -5.13 -5.56 -8.04
N PRO A 189 -6.34 -6.06 -8.23
CA PRO A 189 -6.83 -6.45 -9.54
C PRO A 189 -7.04 -5.24 -10.44
N GLU A 190 -6.66 -5.43 -11.70
CA GLU A 190 -6.91 -4.48 -12.78
C GLU A 190 -7.70 -5.18 -13.90
N VAL A 191 -8.63 -4.46 -14.50
CA VAL A 191 -9.35 -4.93 -15.69
C VAL A 191 -8.87 -4.22 -16.94
N TRP A 192 -8.83 -4.96 -18.07
CA TRP A 192 -8.54 -4.39 -19.37
C TRP A 192 -9.68 -3.52 -19.84
N LEU A 193 -9.37 -2.28 -20.22
CA LEU A 193 -10.31 -1.44 -20.92
C LEU A 193 -10.49 -1.92 -22.37
N PRO A 194 -11.71 -1.93 -22.89
CA PRO A 194 -11.93 -2.00 -24.32
C PRO A 194 -11.10 -0.97 -25.07
N LYS A 195 -10.66 -1.26 -26.30
CA LYS A 195 -9.85 -0.31 -27.09
C LYS A 195 -10.52 1.04 -27.27
N THR A 196 -11.84 1.07 -27.33
CA THR A 196 -12.68 2.27 -27.41
C THR A 196 -12.63 3.14 -26.17
N LEU A 197 -12.22 2.59 -25.02
CA LEU A 197 -12.16 3.27 -23.73
C LEU A 197 -10.73 3.56 -23.28
N SER A 198 -9.72 3.06 -23.99
CA SER A 198 -8.33 3.37 -23.69
C SER A 198 -8.09 4.87 -23.87
N TYR A 199 -7.31 5.45 -22.96
CA TYR A 199 -7.03 6.88 -22.96
C TYR A 199 -5.55 7.16 -22.64
N LYS A 200 -5.13 8.40 -22.83
CA LYS A 200 -3.80 8.84 -22.39
C LYS A 200 -3.91 9.53 -21.03
N ASN A 201 -3.04 9.16 -20.09
CA ASN A 201 -2.92 9.86 -18.82
C ASN A 201 -2.27 11.26 -19.02
N ALA A 202 -2.12 12.02 -17.93
CA ALA A 202 -1.52 13.35 -17.96
C ALA A 202 -0.09 13.38 -18.55
N GLU A 203 0.61 12.25 -18.53
CA GLU A 203 1.95 12.09 -19.10
C GLU A 203 1.94 11.57 -20.55
N GLY A 204 0.78 11.49 -21.18
CA GLY A 204 0.64 11.03 -22.58
C GLY A 204 0.75 9.51 -22.75
N LYS A 205 0.88 8.72 -21.68
CA LYS A 205 0.96 7.25 -21.71
C LYS A 205 -0.43 6.64 -21.84
N ALA A 206 -0.58 5.67 -22.74
CA ALA A 206 -1.84 4.93 -22.90
C ALA A 206 -2.20 4.17 -21.62
N VAL A 207 -3.41 4.38 -21.15
CA VAL A 207 -4.03 3.61 -20.06
C VAL A 207 -4.97 2.60 -20.67
N THR A 208 -4.63 1.34 -20.54
CA THR A 208 -5.37 0.20 -21.09
C THR A 208 -5.91 -0.71 -20.00
N ARG A 209 -5.53 -0.46 -18.76
CA ARG A 209 -6.02 -1.19 -17.56
C ARG A 209 -6.40 -0.19 -16.49
N VAL A 210 -7.41 -0.51 -15.71
CA VAL A 210 -7.88 0.30 -14.59
C VAL A 210 -8.06 -0.57 -13.35
N ARG A 211 -7.77 0.03 -12.20
CA ARG A 211 -7.96 -0.58 -10.88
C ARG A 211 -9.42 -0.66 -10.56
N VAL A 212 -9.83 -1.75 -9.91
CA VAL A 212 -11.23 -2.04 -9.64
C VAL A 212 -11.51 -2.35 -8.18
N LYS A 213 -12.76 -2.20 -7.79
CA LYS A 213 -13.28 -2.50 -6.44
C LYS A 213 -13.36 -4.03 -6.27
N TRP A 214 -12.32 -4.64 -5.78
CA TRP A 214 -12.19 -6.09 -5.63
C TRP A 214 -13.05 -6.69 -4.51
N TRP A 215 -13.61 -5.87 -3.63
CA TRP A 215 -14.41 -6.28 -2.47
C TRP A 215 -15.92 -6.31 -2.74
N ASP A 216 -16.39 -5.84 -3.87
CA ASP A 216 -17.81 -5.74 -4.21
C ASP A 216 -18.21 -6.75 -5.29
N ARG A 217 -19.01 -7.76 -4.87
CA ARG A 217 -19.50 -8.82 -5.77
C ARG A 217 -20.56 -8.33 -6.75
N GLY A 218 -21.28 -7.26 -6.41
CA GLY A 218 -22.42 -6.76 -7.18
C GLY A 218 -22.06 -5.96 -8.44
N ILE A 219 -20.77 -5.80 -8.71
CA ILE A 219 -20.28 -4.99 -9.82
C ILE A 219 -20.39 -5.74 -11.14
N THR A 220 -21.08 -5.14 -12.10
CA THR A 220 -21.28 -5.70 -13.44
C THR A 220 -20.81 -4.79 -14.57
N THR A 221 -20.59 -3.49 -14.31
CA THR A 221 -20.20 -2.51 -15.34
C THR A 221 -18.85 -1.87 -15.03
N TYR A 222 -18.18 -1.34 -16.05
CA TYR A 222 -16.91 -0.61 -15.89
C TYR A 222 -17.07 0.61 -14.98
N GLU A 223 -18.14 1.39 -15.11
CA GLU A 223 -18.39 2.55 -14.27
C GLU A 223 -18.49 2.17 -12.78
N ALA A 224 -19.24 1.12 -12.47
CA ALA A 224 -19.39 0.65 -11.10
C ALA A 224 -18.09 0.08 -10.53
N ALA A 225 -17.27 -0.59 -11.38
CA ALA A 225 -16.06 -1.29 -10.97
C ALA A 225 -14.89 -0.38 -10.66
N VAL A 226 -14.70 0.66 -11.47
CA VAL A 226 -13.49 1.46 -11.43
C VAL A 226 -13.41 2.25 -10.12
N ILE A 227 -12.25 2.19 -9.47
CA ILE A 227 -11.90 3.09 -8.36
C ILE A 227 -11.52 4.41 -8.99
N SER A 228 -12.45 5.35 -8.98
CA SER A 228 -12.53 6.47 -9.88
C SER A 228 -11.37 7.46 -9.84
N ASP A 229 -10.97 7.88 -11.02
CA ASP A 229 -10.59 9.25 -11.33
C ASP A 229 -11.90 10.03 -11.58
N PRO A 230 -12.32 10.95 -10.69
CA PRO A 230 -13.59 11.68 -10.83
C PRO A 230 -13.63 12.62 -12.05
N SER A 231 -12.48 12.86 -12.68
CA SER A 231 -12.42 13.62 -13.93
C SER A 231 -12.88 12.82 -15.16
N ARG A 232 -13.21 11.52 -14.98
CA ARG A 232 -13.57 10.61 -16.07
C ARG A 232 -14.85 9.87 -15.78
N SER A 233 -15.74 9.83 -16.76
CA SER A 233 -16.85 8.92 -16.80
C SER A 233 -16.45 7.67 -17.58
N PHE A 234 -16.71 6.51 -17.00
CA PHE A 234 -16.62 5.23 -17.66
C PHE A 234 -18.02 4.82 -18.14
N PRO A 235 -18.15 4.14 -19.27
CA PRO A 235 -19.46 3.76 -19.76
C PRO A 235 -20.10 2.66 -18.92
N LEU A 236 -21.41 2.57 -19.02
CA LEU A 236 -22.26 1.53 -18.44
C LEU A 236 -22.13 0.17 -19.18
N GLU A 237 -21.04 -0.05 -19.92
CA GLU A 237 -20.79 -1.33 -20.58
C GLU A 237 -20.49 -2.41 -19.55
N ASP A 238 -20.94 -3.63 -19.83
CA ASP A 238 -20.71 -4.79 -18.98
C ASP A 238 -19.23 -5.14 -18.90
N LEU A 239 -18.80 -5.50 -17.71
CA LEU A 239 -17.47 -6.07 -17.50
C LEU A 239 -17.37 -7.43 -18.19
N ARG A 240 -16.24 -7.68 -18.84
CA ARG A 240 -15.93 -9.00 -19.42
C ARG A 240 -15.67 -10.06 -18.34
N GLU A 241 -15.10 -9.62 -17.20
CA GLU A 241 -14.75 -10.46 -16.06
C GLU A 241 -15.15 -9.75 -14.77
N ASN A 242 -15.70 -10.48 -13.81
CA ASN A 242 -16.04 -9.93 -12.51
C ASN A 242 -14.75 -9.70 -11.71
N PRO A 243 -14.45 -8.45 -11.27
CA PRO A 243 -13.25 -8.13 -10.53
C PRO A 243 -13.31 -8.56 -9.07
N PHE A 244 -14.41 -9.14 -8.62
CA PHE A 244 -14.56 -9.55 -7.23
C PHE A 244 -13.54 -10.62 -6.85
N VAL A 245 -12.76 -10.35 -5.84
CA VAL A 245 -11.77 -11.28 -5.29
C VAL A 245 -12.28 -11.90 -4.00
N PHE A 246 -12.58 -11.04 -3.02
CA PHE A 246 -12.95 -11.49 -1.69
C PHE A 246 -13.70 -10.39 -0.95
N LYS A 247 -14.76 -10.75 -0.20
CA LYS A 247 -15.44 -9.82 0.70
C LYS A 247 -14.92 -10.01 2.12
N PRO A 248 -14.14 -9.07 2.66
CA PRO A 248 -13.62 -9.18 4.00
C PRO A 248 -14.73 -9.20 5.06
N THR A 249 -14.59 -10.09 6.04
CA THR A 249 -15.40 -10.14 7.26
C THR A 249 -14.63 -9.61 8.48
N VAL A 250 -13.34 -9.33 8.30
CA VAL A 250 -12.45 -8.69 9.27
C VAL A 250 -12.10 -7.31 8.72
N PRO A 251 -12.11 -6.25 9.54
CA PRO A 251 -11.68 -4.93 9.13
C PRO A 251 -10.34 -4.97 8.39
N THR A 252 -10.35 -4.56 7.12
CA THR A 252 -9.19 -4.61 6.22
C THR A 252 -8.84 -3.21 5.74
N PHE A 253 -7.62 -2.79 6.01
CA PHE A 253 -7.12 -1.46 5.68
C PHE A 253 -6.10 -1.54 4.54
N ILE A 254 -6.25 -0.64 3.57
CA ILE A 254 -5.44 -0.58 2.36
C ILE A 254 -4.96 0.85 2.06
N GLY A 255 -3.89 0.98 1.30
CA GLY A 255 -3.39 2.21 0.68
C GLY A 255 -3.56 2.20 -0.84
N HIS A 256 -2.51 2.58 -1.59
CA HIS A 256 -2.30 2.39 -3.02
C HIS A 256 -3.22 3.17 -3.98
N TYR A 257 -4.51 3.26 -3.69
CA TYR A 257 -5.53 3.66 -4.68
C TYR A 257 -5.57 5.16 -4.94
N SER A 258 -4.93 5.95 -4.10
CA SER A 258 -4.82 7.40 -4.25
C SER A 258 -6.20 8.04 -4.51
N LEU A 259 -7.12 7.80 -3.58
CA LEU A 259 -8.49 8.30 -3.68
C LEU A 259 -8.51 9.83 -3.77
N SER A 260 -9.49 10.35 -4.48
CA SER A 260 -9.67 11.81 -4.59
C SER A 260 -10.16 12.41 -3.27
N ASP A 261 -9.59 13.54 -2.91
CA ASP A 261 -10.10 14.35 -1.81
C ASP A 261 -11.38 15.09 -2.24
N THR A 262 -12.50 14.58 -1.79
CA THR A 262 -13.82 15.21 -1.95
C THR A 262 -14.31 15.86 -0.66
N GLY A 263 -13.46 15.93 0.37
CA GLY A 263 -13.84 16.32 1.73
C GLY A 263 -14.63 15.25 2.48
N ASN A 264 -14.93 14.11 1.85
CA ASN A 264 -15.65 13.00 2.46
C ASN A 264 -14.75 11.77 2.57
N PHE A 265 -14.10 11.63 3.71
CA PHE A 265 -13.27 10.49 4.05
C PHE A 265 -14.14 9.38 4.65
N ALA A 266 -14.31 8.28 3.94
CA ALA A 266 -15.21 7.21 4.34
C ALA A 266 -14.65 5.83 4.01
N PRO A 267 -15.06 4.77 4.76
CA PRO A 267 -14.79 3.41 4.36
C PRO A 267 -15.36 3.12 2.95
N LEU A 268 -14.69 2.23 2.24
CA LEU A 268 -15.11 1.80 0.89
C LEU A 268 -16.23 0.77 0.93
N ASP A 269 -16.27 -0.03 2.00
CA ASP A 269 -17.32 -1.00 2.33
C ASP A 269 -17.42 -1.15 3.85
N THR A 270 -18.34 -1.95 4.32
CA THR A 270 -18.55 -2.25 5.76
C THR A 270 -17.27 -2.66 6.48
N ALA A 271 -16.38 -3.37 5.80
CA ALA A 271 -15.14 -3.92 6.35
C ALA A 271 -13.85 -3.49 5.61
N VAL A 272 -13.94 -2.58 4.63
CA VAL A 272 -12.77 -2.12 3.87
C VAL A 272 -12.62 -0.62 3.96
N ALA A 273 -11.45 -0.14 4.36
CA ALA A 273 -11.10 1.27 4.31
C ALA A 273 -9.76 1.49 3.61
N CYS A 274 -9.76 2.37 2.60
CA CYS A 274 -8.54 2.91 2.04
C CYS A 274 -8.14 4.17 2.81
N VAL A 275 -6.86 4.25 3.16
CA VAL A 275 -6.28 5.39 3.86
C VAL A 275 -5.30 6.20 3.00
N ASP A 276 -5.22 5.91 1.69
CA ASP A 276 -4.45 6.71 0.72
C ASP A 276 -5.37 7.68 -0.02
N TYR A 277 -5.18 8.97 0.24
CA TYR A 277 -5.86 10.10 -0.41
C TYR A 277 -4.89 11.01 -1.17
N GLY A 278 -3.82 10.41 -1.69
CA GLY A 278 -2.94 11.05 -2.65
C GLY A 278 -1.94 12.03 -2.05
N ALA A 279 -1.43 11.82 -0.84
CA ALA A 279 -0.38 12.67 -0.25
C ALA A 279 0.82 12.82 -1.20
N GLY A 280 1.22 11.76 -1.90
CA GLY A 280 2.26 11.79 -2.92
C GLY A 280 1.94 12.60 -4.19
N LYS A 281 0.72 13.13 -4.32
CA LYS A 281 0.26 13.98 -5.44
C LYS A 281 -0.18 15.37 -4.96
N GLY A 282 0.19 15.75 -3.74
CA GLY A 282 -0.21 17.01 -3.13
C GLY A 282 -1.56 16.97 -2.40
N GLY A 283 -2.20 15.81 -2.31
CA GLY A 283 -3.38 15.58 -1.51
C GLY A 283 -3.06 15.41 -0.01
N PRO A 284 -4.09 15.18 0.83
CA PRO A 284 -3.91 15.01 2.25
C PRO A 284 -3.28 13.67 2.62
N LEU A 285 -2.56 13.65 3.74
CA LEU A 285 -2.18 12.41 4.42
C LEU A 285 -3.26 12.07 5.46
N THR A 286 -3.71 10.82 5.41
CA THR A 286 -4.81 10.37 6.26
C THR A 286 -4.42 9.19 7.15
N ALA A 287 -5.17 9.03 8.23
CA ALA A 287 -5.13 7.84 9.06
C ALA A 287 -6.53 7.42 9.45
N TYR A 288 -6.72 6.13 9.71
CA TYR A 288 -7.91 5.58 10.34
C TYR A 288 -7.60 5.12 11.76
N ARG A 289 -8.38 5.56 12.74
CA ARG A 289 -8.21 5.17 14.14
C ARG A 289 -9.08 3.96 14.47
N TRP A 290 -8.46 2.83 14.75
CA TRP A 290 -9.10 1.62 15.27
C TRP A 290 -8.82 1.47 16.77
N ASN A 291 -9.85 1.34 17.58
CA ASN A 291 -9.69 1.02 19.00
C ASN A 291 -9.90 -0.48 19.21
N ARG A 292 -9.21 -1.03 20.19
CA ARG A 292 -9.42 -2.43 20.57
C ARG A 292 -10.88 -2.67 20.95
N GLY A 293 -11.48 -3.68 20.34
CA GLY A 293 -12.89 -4.03 20.54
C GLY A 293 -13.87 -3.23 19.68
N ASP A 294 -13.40 -2.31 18.82
CA ASP A 294 -14.25 -1.72 17.78
C ASP A 294 -14.84 -2.86 16.91
N ARG A 295 -16.02 -2.64 16.35
CA ARG A 295 -16.77 -3.61 15.55
C ARG A 295 -17.14 -3.02 14.19
N LEU A 296 -17.46 -3.91 13.24
CA LEU A 296 -18.05 -3.51 11.97
C LEU A 296 -19.49 -2.97 12.15
N PRO A 297 -19.94 -2.07 11.31
CA PRO A 297 -19.24 -1.49 10.15
C PRO A 297 -18.17 -0.46 10.56
N LEU A 298 -17.20 -0.26 9.68
CA LEU A 298 -16.21 0.81 9.82
C LEU A 298 -16.91 2.19 9.81
N ASP A 299 -16.42 3.12 10.65
CA ASP A 299 -17.04 4.44 10.83
C ASP A 299 -16.19 5.56 10.20
N LYS A 300 -16.80 6.36 9.31
CA LYS A 300 -16.13 7.51 8.69
C LYS A 300 -15.60 8.56 9.69
N LYS A 301 -16.15 8.66 10.88
CA LYS A 301 -15.70 9.57 11.94
C LYS A 301 -14.32 9.21 12.50
N ARG A 302 -13.80 8.04 12.16
CA ARG A 302 -12.49 7.54 12.59
C ARG A 302 -11.34 8.02 11.73
N PHE A 303 -11.60 8.69 10.61
CA PHE A 303 -10.54 9.27 9.79
C PHE A 303 -9.96 10.53 10.46
N THR A 304 -8.64 10.63 10.41
CA THR A 304 -7.87 11.82 10.78
C THR A 304 -7.09 12.26 9.54
N VAL A 305 -7.17 13.54 9.22
CA VAL A 305 -6.67 14.10 7.96
C VAL A 305 -5.77 15.29 8.24
N VAL A 306 -4.64 15.38 7.53
CA VAL A 306 -3.78 16.58 7.52
C VAL A 306 -3.45 16.95 6.08
N TYR A 307 -3.42 18.23 5.80
CA TYR A 307 -3.08 18.79 4.49
C TYR A 307 -1.62 19.28 4.48
N PRO A 308 -0.97 19.32 3.32
CA PRO A 308 0.37 19.90 3.14
C PRO A 308 0.52 21.30 3.70
#